data_de2bdebd8286490578001bed9b613abb
#
_entry.id   de2bdebd8286490578001bed9b613abb
#
_cell.length_a   1.000
_cell.length_b   1.000
_cell.length_c   1.000
_cell.angle_alpha   90.00
_cell.angle_beta   90.00
_cell.angle_gamma   90.00
#
_symmetry.space_group_name_H-M   'P 1'
#
loop_
_entity.id
_entity.type
_entity.pdbx_description
1 polymer ?
#
loop_
_entity_poly.entity_id
_entity_poly.type
_entity_poly.pdbx_seq_one_letter_code
_entity_poly.pdbx_strand_id
1 'polypeptide(L)'
;MSAYKFRAADQQLEDWLVAIGAVLIQGTKWCGKTTTAAFHAKSTLYMDDPAFKEQNLQMATTNPKLLLEGDTPRLIDEWELAPQLWDAARFEVDHRETHIGQFIFTGSATPKDRDKEKIFHSGTGRFAWLTMRPMSLWESGESSGEVSLESLFKGNEPEASKSHISIEYLAFLVCRGGWPGALELKPKAAMKISSAYLDGVVNSDISRVDDVKRNPLLMRSIIKSLARHQGGQIPISTIQSDLSVNAPSVSADTIEDYVNVLKKIFLEEDMPAWNPNLRSKTAIRTSDTRYFVDPSIATAALQITPDDLINNLQTFGLLFETMAVRDLRVYADVIDGKVYHYRDKNGLECDAVIHLNNGKYGLVEIKLGGDNLIDAGAKALNKLAGKIDVDSMQEPAFKMVITGLGQYSYRRSDGVYVVPIGSLMP
;
A
#
# COMPACT_ATOMS: atom_id res chain seq x y z
N MET A 1 -7.69 -24.97 8.91
CA MET A 1 -7.01 -23.71 8.49
C MET A 1 -7.07 -23.68 6.99
N SER A 2 -7.46 -22.56 6.36
CA SER A 2 -7.35 -22.40 4.92
C SER A 2 -5.87 -22.51 4.51
N ALA A 3 -5.61 -23.02 3.31
CA ALA A 3 -4.25 -23.08 2.78
C ALA A 3 -3.68 -21.66 2.67
N TYR A 4 -2.37 -21.50 2.88
CA TYR A 4 -1.69 -20.23 2.69
C TYR A 4 -1.91 -19.74 1.24
N LYS A 5 -2.26 -18.46 1.10
CA LYS A 5 -2.36 -17.81 -0.22
C LYS A 5 -1.08 -17.03 -0.47
N PHE A 6 -0.38 -17.38 -1.53
CA PHE A 6 0.83 -16.67 -1.94
C PHE A 6 0.58 -15.18 -2.16
N ARG A 7 1.54 -14.40 -1.71
CA ARG A 7 1.54 -12.94 -1.80
C ARG A 7 2.64 -12.48 -2.76
N ALA A 8 2.43 -11.36 -3.40
CA ALA A 8 3.49 -10.68 -4.14
C ALA A 8 4.73 -10.41 -3.26
N ALA A 9 4.51 -10.17 -1.98
CA ALA A 9 5.55 -9.97 -0.98
C ALA A 9 6.41 -11.22 -0.71
N ASP A 10 5.95 -12.44 -1.03
CA ASP A 10 6.72 -13.67 -0.80
C ASP A 10 8.02 -13.67 -1.59
N GLN A 11 7.94 -13.36 -2.89
CA GLN A 11 9.12 -13.29 -3.75
C GLN A 11 10.12 -12.24 -3.24
N GLN A 12 9.63 -11.06 -2.87
CA GLN A 12 10.50 -10.00 -2.33
C GLN A 12 11.17 -10.42 -1.02
N LEU A 13 10.43 -11.10 -0.13
CA LEU A 13 10.97 -11.60 1.13
C LEU A 13 12.07 -12.63 0.89
N GLU A 14 11.86 -13.57 -0.04
CA GLU A 14 12.87 -14.56 -0.43
C GLU A 14 14.13 -13.89 -1.00
N ASP A 15 13.96 -12.94 -1.92
CA ASP A 15 15.07 -12.19 -2.52
C ASP A 15 15.88 -11.43 -1.45
N TRP A 16 15.21 -10.81 -0.48
CA TRP A 16 15.90 -10.13 0.61
C TRP A 16 16.58 -11.09 1.58
N LEU A 17 15.96 -12.23 1.90
CA LEU A 17 16.56 -13.22 2.84
C LEU A 17 17.85 -13.83 2.31
N VAL A 18 18.06 -13.88 0.99
CA VAL A 18 19.34 -14.34 0.41
C VAL A 18 20.37 -13.22 0.26
N ALA A 19 19.97 -11.95 0.46
CA ALA A 19 20.84 -10.79 0.26
C ALA A 19 21.27 -10.12 1.58
N ILE A 20 20.45 -10.18 2.65
CA ILE A 20 20.63 -9.40 3.87
C ILE A 20 20.31 -10.21 5.13
N GLY A 21 20.79 -9.73 6.29
CA GLY A 21 20.69 -10.47 7.56
C GLY A 21 19.28 -10.49 8.17
N ALA A 22 18.52 -9.41 8.03
CA ALA A 22 17.19 -9.30 8.60
C ALA A 22 16.24 -8.54 7.67
N VAL A 23 14.96 -8.89 7.69
CA VAL A 23 13.91 -8.21 6.93
C VAL A 23 12.81 -7.75 7.89
N LEU A 24 12.46 -6.46 7.86
CA LEU A 24 11.30 -5.93 8.56
C LEU A 24 10.11 -5.86 7.60
N ILE A 25 9.09 -6.66 7.86
CA ILE A 25 7.79 -6.57 7.18
C ILE A 25 6.90 -5.60 7.95
N GLN A 26 6.65 -4.46 7.34
CA GLN A 26 5.78 -3.42 7.89
C GLN A 26 4.52 -3.26 7.06
N GLY A 27 3.49 -2.64 7.62
CA GLY A 27 2.23 -2.38 6.93
C GLY A 27 1.04 -2.43 7.87
N THR A 28 -0.13 -2.12 7.32
CA THR A 28 -1.37 -2.02 8.10
C THR A 28 -1.71 -3.33 8.82
N LYS A 29 -2.42 -3.24 9.94
CA LYS A 29 -2.93 -4.43 10.65
C LYS A 29 -3.84 -5.24 9.71
N TRP A 30 -3.90 -6.56 9.94
CA TRP A 30 -4.75 -7.52 9.22
C TRP A 30 -4.42 -7.70 7.73
N CYS A 31 -3.37 -7.09 7.19
CA CYS A 31 -2.95 -7.32 5.81
C CYS A 31 -2.23 -8.68 5.58
N GLY A 32 -1.89 -9.40 6.65
CA GLY A 32 -1.32 -10.76 6.58
C GLY A 32 0.17 -10.87 6.89
N LYS A 33 0.83 -9.85 7.44
CA LYS A 33 2.28 -9.82 7.74
C LYS A 33 2.77 -11.04 8.51
N THR A 34 2.16 -11.30 9.68
CA THR A 34 2.53 -12.43 10.55
C THR A 34 2.36 -13.76 9.83
N THR A 35 1.30 -13.93 9.04
CA THR A 35 1.05 -15.17 8.28
C THR A 35 2.10 -15.39 7.21
N THR A 36 2.43 -14.34 6.43
CA THR A 36 3.51 -14.39 5.42
C THR A 36 4.87 -14.65 6.07
N ALA A 37 5.21 -13.91 7.13
CA ALA A 37 6.46 -14.10 7.85
C ALA A 37 6.59 -15.52 8.43
N ALA A 38 5.54 -16.05 9.04
CA ALA A 38 5.53 -17.40 9.62
C ALA A 38 5.64 -18.50 8.55
N PHE A 39 5.13 -18.26 7.33
CA PHE A 39 5.27 -19.20 6.22
C PHE A 39 6.75 -19.40 5.80
N HIS A 40 7.55 -18.33 5.85
CA HIS A 40 8.97 -18.35 5.48
C HIS A 40 9.91 -18.61 6.67
N ALA A 41 9.42 -18.48 7.90
CA ALA A 41 10.24 -18.68 9.11
C ALA A 41 10.37 -20.17 9.47
N LYS A 42 11.55 -20.54 10.00
CA LYS A 42 11.79 -21.88 10.59
C LYS A 42 11.52 -21.93 12.09
N SER A 43 11.57 -20.77 12.76
CA SER A 43 11.18 -20.64 14.17
C SER A 43 10.51 -19.29 14.40
N THR A 44 9.65 -19.19 15.42
CA THR A 44 8.85 -17.99 15.69
C THR A 44 8.90 -17.61 17.15
N LEU A 45 9.01 -16.30 17.41
CA LEU A 45 8.80 -15.67 18.68
C LEU A 45 7.64 -14.66 18.56
N TYR A 46 6.56 -14.89 19.29
CA TYR A 46 5.45 -13.96 19.43
C TYR A 46 5.66 -13.09 20.66
N MET A 47 5.96 -11.80 20.49
CA MET A 47 6.22 -10.89 21.61
C MET A 47 4.96 -10.53 22.39
N ASP A 48 3.79 -10.68 21.80
CA ASP A 48 2.49 -10.37 22.38
C ASP A 48 1.76 -11.61 22.96
N ASP A 49 2.36 -12.82 22.90
CA ASP A 49 1.77 -14.04 23.45
C ASP A 49 1.43 -13.84 24.93
N PRO A 50 0.15 -13.86 25.32
CA PRO A 50 -0.27 -13.58 26.69
C PRO A 50 0.37 -14.47 27.75
N ALA A 51 0.76 -15.70 27.38
CA ALA A 51 1.40 -16.64 28.29
C ALA A 51 2.85 -16.28 28.63
N PHE A 52 3.55 -15.60 27.71
CA PHE A 52 4.98 -15.33 27.82
C PHE A 52 5.33 -13.84 27.70
N LYS A 53 4.38 -12.97 27.43
CA LYS A 53 4.61 -11.54 27.16
C LYS A 53 5.49 -10.85 28.18
N GLU A 54 5.15 -10.96 29.48
CA GLU A 54 5.92 -10.31 30.54
C GLU A 54 7.34 -10.86 30.63
N GLN A 55 7.48 -12.19 30.51
CA GLN A 55 8.78 -12.85 30.51
C GLN A 55 9.62 -12.42 29.31
N ASN A 56 9.01 -12.35 28.10
CA ASN A 56 9.68 -11.91 26.89
C ASN A 56 10.17 -10.46 27.00
N LEU A 57 9.33 -9.55 27.53
CA LEU A 57 9.70 -8.16 27.74
C LEU A 57 10.84 -8.00 28.76
N GLN A 58 10.82 -8.77 29.84
CA GLN A 58 11.91 -8.79 30.82
C GLN A 58 13.19 -9.35 30.20
N MET A 59 13.11 -10.45 29.46
CA MET A 59 14.24 -11.07 28.80
C MET A 59 14.85 -10.16 27.72
N ALA A 60 14.01 -9.45 26.94
CA ALA A 60 14.47 -8.47 25.98
C ALA A 60 15.32 -7.35 26.59
N THR A 61 15.10 -7.05 27.88
CA THR A 61 15.86 -6.04 28.62
C THR A 61 17.15 -6.61 29.24
N THR A 62 17.09 -7.85 29.75
CA THR A 62 18.20 -8.46 30.51
C THR A 62 19.18 -9.26 29.67
N ASN A 63 18.65 -10.03 28.71
CA ASN A 63 19.46 -10.83 27.77
C ASN A 63 18.70 -11.05 26.44
N PRO A 64 18.61 -10.03 25.57
CA PRO A 64 17.89 -10.11 24.31
C PRO A 64 18.38 -11.21 23.38
N LYS A 65 19.65 -11.64 23.53
CA LYS A 65 20.24 -12.70 22.69
C LYS A 65 19.46 -14.02 22.82
N LEU A 66 18.99 -14.38 24.01
CA LEU A 66 18.21 -15.62 24.21
C LEU A 66 16.89 -15.62 23.41
N LEU A 67 16.27 -14.47 23.19
CA LEU A 67 15.06 -14.36 22.36
C LEU A 67 15.36 -14.54 20.87
N LEU A 68 16.59 -14.31 20.46
CA LEU A 68 17.04 -14.44 19.08
C LEU A 68 17.59 -15.85 18.75
N GLU A 69 17.67 -16.74 19.73
CA GLU A 69 18.08 -18.14 19.55
C GLU A 69 16.95 -18.95 18.91
N GLY A 70 17.27 -19.78 17.92
CA GLY A 70 16.36 -20.65 17.19
C GLY A 70 16.78 -20.84 15.74
N ASP A 71 16.05 -21.72 15.04
CA ASP A 71 16.28 -21.99 13.63
C ASP A 71 15.99 -20.74 12.78
N THR A 72 16.85 -20.48 11.81
CA THR A 72 16.76 -19.28 10.96
C THR A 72 16.28 -19.62 9.55
N PRO A 73 15.48 -18.75 8.90
CA PRO A 73 15.01 -17.45 9.36
C PRO A 73 14.12 -17.54 10.60
N ARG A 74 14.38 -16.69 11.62
CA ARG A 74 13.56 -16.62 12.83
C ARG A 74 12.64 -15.41 12.77
N LEU A 75 11.32 -15.66 12.92
CA LEU A 75 10.33 -14.60 13.04
C LEU A 75 10.32 -14.00 14.45
N ILE A 76 10.38 -12.67 14.52
CA ILE A 76 10.10 -11.87 15.71
C ILE A 76 8.85 -11.04 15.42
N ASP A 77 7.70 -11.52 15.91
CA ASP A 77 6.40 -10.88 15.64
C ASP A 77 6.11 -9.79 16.68
N GLU A 78 5.53 -8.66 16.25
CA GLU A 78 5.24 -7.47 17.07
C GLU A 78 6.50 -6.92 17.78
N TRP A 79 7.61 -6.84 17.04
CA TRP A 79 8.92 -6.44 17.59
C TRP A 79 8.92 -5.07 18.26
N GLU A 80 8.04 -4.15 17.87
CA GLU A 80 7.89 -2.83 18.46
C GLU A 80 7.54 -2.85 19.96
N LEU A 81 7.11 -3.99 20.49
CA LEU A 81 6.94 -4.17 21.94
C LEU A 81 8.27 -4.23 22.69
N ALA A 82 9.34 -4.61 22.01
CA ALA A 82 10.69 -4.69 22.57
C ALA A 82 11.75 -4.15 21.58
N PRO A 83 11.81 -2.82 21.36
CA PRO A 83 12.65 -2.19 20.35
C PRO A 83 14.15 -2.49 20.49
N GLN A 84 14.63 -2.81 21.68
CA GLN A 84 16.02 -3.23 21.93
C GLN A 84 16.43 -4.52 21.22
N LEU A 85 15.46 -5.34 20.76
CA LEU A 85 15.73 -6.52 19.94
C LEU A 85 16.35 -6.14 18.57
N TRP A 86 16.09 -4.92 18.11
CA TRP A 86 16.68 -4.40 16.87
C TRP A 86 18.20 -4.37 16.92
N ASP A 87 18.77 -3.75 17.95
CA ASP A 87 20.21 -3.65 18.11
C ASP A 87 20.85 -5.01 18.41
N ALA A 88 20.15 -5.86 19.18
CA ALA A 88 20.60 -7.21 19.46
C ALA A 88 20.64 -8.06 18.18
N ALA A 89 19.60 -7.99 17.33
CA ALA A 89 19.58 -8.71 16.05
C ALA A 89 20.67 -8.20 15.09
N ARG A 90 20.87 -6.88 15.02
CA ARG A 90 21.98 -6.30 14.24
C ARG A 90 23.32 -6.88 14.70
N PHE A 91 23.55 -6.96 16.02
CA PHE A 91 24.78 -7.52 16.56
C PHE A 91 24.94 -9.00 16.19
N GLU A 92 23.85 -9.79 16.32
CA GLU A 92 23.88 -11.21 15.95
C GLU A 92 24.13 -11.41 14.45
N VAL A 93 23.58 -10.59 13.57
CA VAL A 93 23.85 -10.61 12.12
C VAL A 93 25.33 -10.40 11.83
N ASP A 94 26.00 -9.50 12.58
CA ASP A 94 27.41 -9.21 12.39
C ASP A 94 28.36 -10.32 12.94
N HIS A 95 27.89 -11.16 13.89
CA HIS A 95 28.77 -12.09 14.65
C HIS A 95 28.44 -13.56 14.46
N ARG A 96 27.35 -13.94 13.81
CA ARG A 96 27.06 -15.33 13.47
C ARG A 96 27.85 -15.78 12.24
N GLU A 97 28.05 -17.07 12.08
CA GLU A 97 28.75 -17.65 10.90
C GLU A 97 28.04 -17.32 9.60
N THR A 98 26.69 -17.32 9.60
CA THR A 98 25.88 -16.91 8.46
C THR A 98 25.37 -15.49 8.70
N HIS A 99 25.66 -14.56 7.80
CA HIS A 99 25.29 -13.14 7.94
C HIS A 99 23.99 -12.78 7.23
N ILE A 100 23.37 -13.69 6.47
CA ILE A 100 22.14 -13.46 5.69
C ILE A 100 21.02 -14.36 6.18
N GLY A 101 19.76 -13.98 5.92
CA GLY A 101 18.58 -14.81 6.17
C GLY A 101 18.37 -15.19 7.64
N GLN A 102 18.79 -14.33 8.59
CA GLN A 102 18.75 -14.65 10.02
C GLN A 102 17.38 -14.39 10.63
N PHE A 103 16.79 -13.22 10.33
CA PHE A 103 15.61 -12.74 11.03
C PHE A 103 14.56 -12.18 10.09
N ILE A 104 13.30 -12.39 10.48
CA ILE A 104 12.15 -11.68 9.92
C ILE A 104 11.48 -10.97 11.08
N PHE A 105 11.30 -9.66 10.98
CA PHE A 105 10.57 -8.85 11.95
C PHE A 105 9.22 -8.46 11.36
N THR A 106 8.17 -8.45 12.17
CA THR A 106 6.88 -7.90 11.76
C THR A 106 6.43 -6.83 12.72
N GLY A 107 5.86 -5.76 12.19
CA GLY A 107 5.30 -4.66 12.96
C GLY A 107 4.17 -3.95 12.24
N SER A 108 3.19 -3.48 12.99
CA SER A 108 2.02 -2.78 12.47
C SER A 108 2.04 -1.27 12.68
N ALA A 109 3.08 -0.78 13.33
CA ALA A 109 3.34 0.63 13.55
C ALA A 109 4.85 0.88 13.61
N THR A 110 5.25 2.13 13.43
CA THR A 110 6.63 2.54 13.76
C THR A 110 6.80 2.59 15.27
N PRO A 111 7.99 2.24 15.81
CA PRO A 111 8.25 2.38 17.25
C PRO A 111 7.91 3.78 17.75
N LYS A 112 7.38 3.87 18.98
CA LYS A 112 7.08 5.13 19.63
C LYS A 112 8.33 6.00 19.73
N ASP A 113 8.17 7.32 19.65
CA ASP A 113 9.32 8.24 19.68
C ASP A 113 10.18 8.05 20.94
N ARG A 114 9.56 7.83 22.12
CA ARG A 114 10.27 7.47 23.37
C ARG A 114 11.01 6.12 23.31
N ASP A 115 10.53 5.20 22.50
CA ASP A 115 11.12 3.86 22.39
C ASP A 115 12.21 3.83 21.29
N LYS A 116 12.24 4.84 20.40
CA LYS A 116 13.33 5.05 19.44
C LYS A 116 14.67 5.34 20.15
N GLU A 117 14.63 5.93 21.36
CA GLU A 117 15.83 6.11 22.18
C GLU A 117 16.47 4.78 22.62
N LYS A 118 15.73 3.68 22.55
CA LYS A 118 16.22 2.33 22.82
C LYS A 118 16.88 1.65 21.61
N ILE A 119 16.80 2.31 20.45
CA ILE A 119 17.41 1.86 19.19
C ILE A 119 18.62 2.76 18.95
N PHE A 120 19.83 2.25 19.20
CA PHE A 120 21.06 3.01 19.06
C PHE A 120 21.60 3.02 17.61
N HIS A 121 21.18 2.06 16.80
CA HIS A 121 21.65 1.89 15.43
C HIS A 121 20.52 1.79 14.42
N SER A 122 20.69 2.42 13.26
CA SER A 122 19.69 2.42 12.18
C SER A 122 19.45 1.05 11.52
N GLY A 123 20.34 0.09 11.74
CA GLY A 123 20.31 -1.21 11.04
C GLY A 123 20.76 -1.16 9.58
N THR A 124 21.25 0.00 9.10
CA THR A 124 21.69 0.19 7.71
C THR A 124 22.68 -0.88 7.28
N GLY A 125 22.42 -1.53 6.14
CA GLY A 125 23.23 -2.62 5.59
C GLY A 125 23.01 -4.00 6.25
N ARG A 126 22.17 -4.11 7.28
CA ARG A 126 21.81 -5.37 7.96
C ARG A 126 20.32 -5.68 7.86
N PHE A 127 19.51 -4.66 7.67
CA PHE A 127 18.06 -4.78 7.57
C PHE A 127 17.56 -4.27 6.22
N ALA A 128 16.60 -4.98 5.64
CA ALA A 128 15.74 -4.51 4.56
C ALA A 128 14.33 -4.23 5.09
N TRP A 129 13.62 -3.35 4.41
CA TRP A 129 12.23 -3.00 4.71
C TRP A 129 11.35 -3.49 3.58
N LEU A 130 10.31 -4.24 3.92
CA LEU A 130 9.29 -4.73 3.01
C LEU A 130 7.94 -4.20 3.47
N THR A 131 7.23 -3.49 2.60
CA THR A 131 5.90 -2.95 2.91
C THR A 131 4.81 -3.89 2.38
N MET A 132 4.01 -4.45 3.28
CA MET A 132 2.83 -5.24 2.91
C MET A 132 1.56 -4.40 2.98
N ARG A 133 0.78 -4.48 1.90
CA ARG A 133 -0.55 -3.87 1.79
C ARG A 133 -1.65 -4.94 1.84
N PRO A 134 -2.93 -4.57 1.99
CA PRO A 134 -4.04 -5.47 1.69
C PRO A 134 -3.87 -6.13 0.32
N MET A 135 -4.46 -7.31 0.13
CA MET A 135 -4.26 -8.10 -1.09
C MET A 135 -4.76 -7.36 -2.34
N SER A 136 -3.96 -7.42 -3.39
CA SER A 136 -4.38 -7.03 -4.74
C SER A 136 -5.45 -7.98 -5.28
N LEU A 137 -6.07 -7.62 -6.40
CA LEU A 137 -7.04 -8.50 -7.07
C LEU A 137 -6.39 -9.78 -7.56
N TRP A 138 -5.12 -9.76 -7.95
CA TRP A 138 -4.38 -10.95 -8.34
C TRP A 138 -4.12 -11.88 -7.14
N GLU A 139 -3.63 -11.35 -6.03
CA GLU A 139 -3.37 -12.12 -4.81
C GLU A 139 -4.65 -12.73 -4.22
N SER A 140 -5.78 -12.03 -4.35
CA SER A 140 -7.08 -12.53 -3.88
C SER A 140 -7.76 -13.51 -4.85
N GLY A 141 -7.21 -13.69 -6.07
CA GLY A 141 -7.73 -14.60 -7.10
C GLY A 141 -8.86 -14.02 -7.94
N GLU A 142 -9.05 -12.70 -7.92
CA GLU A 142 -10.07 -11.98 -8.69
C GLU A 142 -9.55 -11.55 -10.08
N SER A 143 -8.25 -11.38 -10.23
CA SER A 143 -7.58 -11.16 -11.50
C SER A 143 -7.11 -12.47 -12.12
N SER A 144 -7.28 -12.62 -13.44
CA SER A 144 -6.77 -13.77 -14.19
C SER A 144 -5.25 -13.80 -14.30
N GLY A 145 -4.60 -12.64 -14.18
CA GLY A 145 -3.14 -12.52 -14.30
C GLY A 145 -2.62 -12.71 -15.72
N GLU A 146 -3.44 -12.55 -16.74
CA GLU A 146 -3.02 -12.73 -18.15
C GLU A 146 -2.17 -11.57 -18.67
N VAL A 147 -2.20 -10.40 -18.01
CA VAL A 147 -1.40 -9.23 -18.35
C VAL A 147 -0.40 -8.96 -17.24
N SER A 148 0.86 -9.33 -17.47
CA SER A 148 1.96 -9.10 -16.53
C SER A 148 2.56 -7.71 -16.72
N LEU A 149 2.68 -6.96 -15.62
CA LEU A 149 3.35 -5.67 -15.60
C LEU A 149 4.84 -5.81 -15.94
N GLU A 150 5.49 -6.84 -15.42
CA GLU A 150 6.89 -7.15 -15.74
C GLU A 150 7.09 -7.39 -17.26
N SER A 151 6.17 -8.16 -17.88
CA SER A 151 6.21 -8.42 -19.32
C SER A 151 6.04 -7.17 -20.15
N LEU A 152 5.18 -6.23 -19.74
CA LEU A 152 5.04 -4.93 -20.40
C LEU A 152 6.36 -4.11 -20.34
N PHE A 153 7.07 -4.13 -19.21
CA PHE A 153 8.39 -3.49 -19.09
C PHE A 153 9.48 -4.17 -19.92
N LYS A 154 9.32 -5.45 -20.26
CA LYS A 154 10.20 -6.18 -21.18
C LYS A 154 9.87 -5.90 -22.66
N GLY A 155 8.77 -5.16 -22.92
CA GLY A 155 8.31 -4.82 -24.28
C GLY A 155 7.47 -5.92 -24.95
N ASN A 156 6.99 -6.89 -24.17
CA ASN A 156 6.08 -7.91 -24.66
C ASN A 156 4.67 -7.34 -24.77
N GLU A 157 4.01 -7.57 -25.89
CA GLU A 157 2.60 -7.20 -26.04
C GLU A 157 1.73 -8.19 -25.24
N PRO A 158 0.74 -7.69 -24.47
CA PRO A 158 -0.19 -8.58 -23.80
C PRO A 158 -1.04 -9.32 -24.82
N GLU A 159 -1.21 -10.60 -24.60
CA GLU A 159 -2.20 -11.37 -25.35
C GLU A 159 -3.60 -10.85 -25.03
N ALA A 160 -4.57 -11.12 -25.95
CA ALA A 160 -5.96 -10.74 -25.68
C ALA A 160 -6.46 -11.49 -24.46
N SER A 161 -6.52 -10.82 -23.32
CA SER A 161 -6.96 -11.37 -22.04
C SER A 161 -8.44 -11.10 -21.81
N LYS A 162 -9.06 -11.91 -20.95
CA LYS A 162 -10.49 -11.82 -20.65
C LYS A 162 -10.74 -11.54 -19.19
N SER A 163 -11.44 -10.45 -18.91
CA SER A 163 -11.94 -10.15 -17.57
C SER A 163 -13.42 -10.52 -17.43
N HIS A 164 -13.80 -11.08 -16.29
CA HIS A 164 -15.17 -11.48 -15.97
C HIS A 164 -15.80 -10.61 -14.87
N ILE A 165 -15.13 -9.53 -14.46
CA ILE A 165 -15.62 -8.64 -13.40
C ILE A 165 -16.76 -7.78 -13.93
N SER A 166 -17.97 -7.98 -13.39
CA SER A 166 -19.13 -7.08 -13.63
C SER A 166 -19.02 -5.81 -12.79
N ILE A 167 -19.83 -4.79 -13.11
CA ILE A 167 -19.85 -3.53 -12.35
C ILE A 167 -20.32 -3.76 -10.89
N GLU A 168 -21.29 -4.63 -10.68
CA GLU A 168 -21.80 -4.98 -9.36
C GLU A 168 -20.74 -5.71 -8.54
N TYR A 169 -20.01 -6.62 -9.19
CA TYR A 169 -18.95 -7.35 -8.52
C TYR A 169 -17.76 -6.44 -8.22
N LEU A 170 -17.39 -5.53 -9.13
CA LEU A 170 -16.37 -4.52 -8.89
C LEU A 170 -16.73 -3.61 -7.71
N ALA A 171 -17.97 -3.13 -7.65
CA ALA A 171 -18.47 -2.33 -6.53
C ALA A 171 -18.38 -3.09 -5.20
N PHE A 172 -18.73 -4.39 -5.21
CA PHE A 172 -18.55 -5.26 -4.06
C PHE A 172 -17.06 -5.40 -3.67
N LEU A 173 -16.15 -5.61 -4.63
CA LEU A 173 -14.72 -5.73 -4.37
C LEU A 173 -14.12 -4.46 -3.74
N VAL A 174 -14.54 -3.28 -4.20
CA VAL A 174 -14.17 -1.99 -3.61
C VAL A 174 -14.63 -1.89 -2.15
N CYS A 175 -15.85 -2.34 -1.83
CA CYS A 175 -16.39 -2.33 -0.47
C CYS A 175 -15.81 -3.43 0.42
N ARG A 176 -15.51 -4.62 -0.13
CA ARG A 176 -14.88 -5.73 0.60
C ARG A 176 -13.44 -5.41 0.99
N GLY A 177 -12.71 -4.80 0.07
CA GLY A 177 -11.28 -4.60 0.17
C GLY A 177 -10.44 -5.87 0.00
N GLY A 178 -9.13 -5.71 0.14
CA GLY A 178 -8.12 -6.76 0.02
C GLY A 178 -7.74 -7.43 1.36
N TRP A 179 -8.62 -7.44 2.35
CA TRP A 179 -8.35 -8.04 3.65
C TRP A 179 -8.37 -9.57 3.56
N PRO A 180 -7.28 -10.29 3.91
CA PRO A 180 -7.26 -11.76 3.83
C PRO A 180 -8.42 -12.43 4.56
N GLY A 181 -8.78 -11.90 5.74
CA GLY A 181 -9.89 -12.41 6.54
C GLY A 181 -11.30 -12.20 5.95
N ALA A 182 -11.41 -11.42 4.86
CA ALA A 182 -12.69 -11.17 4.19
C ALA A 182 -12.96 -12.11 3.01
N LEU A 183 -11.93 -12.78 2.47
CA LEU A 183 -12.01 -13.44 1.16
C LEU A 183 -12.97 -14.64 1.11
N GLU A 184 -13.03 -15.42 2.18
CA GLU A 184 -13.85 -16.64 2.25
C GLU A 184 -15.22 -16.39 2.87
N LEU A 185 -15.53 -15.14 3.20
CA LEU A 185 -16.78 -14.77 3.84
C LEU A 185 -17.88 -14.50 2.82
N LYS A 186 -19.14 -14.73 3.22
CA LYS A 186 -20.30 -14.30 2.44
C LYS A 186 -20.29 -12.76 2.30
N PRO A 187 -20.78 -12.18 1.20
CA PRO A 187 -20.65 -10.76 0.89
C PRO A 187 -20.99 -9.81 2.04
N LYS A 188 -22.14 -10.02 2.71
CA LYS A 188 -22.55 -9.19 3.85
C LYS A 188 -21.61 -9.27 5.04
N ALA A 189 -20.97 -10.40 5.29
CA ALA A 189 -19.99 -10.59 6.37
C ALA A 189 -18.63 -10.01 5.97
N ALA A 190 -18.21 -10.19 4.73
CA ALA A 190 -16.97 -9.66 4.19
C ALA A 190 -16.88 -8.13 4.31
N MET A 191 -17.95 -7.42 3.97
CA MET A 191 -18.01 -5.95 4.10
C MET A 191 -17.96 -5.46 5.56
N LYS A 192 -18.30 -6.30 6.54
CA LYS A 192 -18.17 -5.93 7.97
C LYS A 192 -16.71 -5.88 8.44
N ILE A 193 -15.80 -6.54 7.75
CA ILE A 193 -14.38 -6.58 8.12
C ILE A 193 -13.77 -5.18 8.08
N SER A 194 -13.99 -4.41 7.01
CA SER A 194 -13.49 -3.05 6.87
C SER A 194 -14.08 -2.09 7.92
N SER A 195 -15.37 -2.24 8.24
CA SER A 195 -16.01 -1.44 9.30
C SER A 195 -15.43 -1.77 10.68
N ALA A 196 -15.28 -3.06 11.00
CA ALA A 196 -14.70 -3.50 12.26
C ALA A 196 -13.21 -3.08 12.37
N TYR A 197 -12.47 -3.14 11.26
CA TYR A 197 -11.11 -2.64 11.19
C TYR A 197 -11.04 -1.14 11.51
N LEU A 198 -11.86 -0.32 10.85
CA LEU A 198 -11.91 1.12 11.08
C LEU A 198 -12.29 1.45 12.54
N ASP A 199 -13.25 0.71 13.11
CA ASP A 199 -13.64 0.87 14.51
C ASP A 199 -12.47 0.54 15.47
N GLY A 200 -11.73 -0.53 15.20
CA GLY A 200 -10.54 -0.90 15.97
C GLY A 200 -9.45 0.15 15.91
N VAL A 201 -9.17 0.65 14.70
CA VAL A 201 -8.19 1.73 14.48
C VAL A 201 -8.56 2.97 15.28
N VAL A 202 -9.78 3.48 15.11
CA VAL A 202 -10.22 4.74 15.73
C VAL A 202 -10.32 4.65 17.26
N ASN A 203 -10.80 3.54 17.78
CA ASN A 203 -11.05 3.41 19.23
C ASN A 203 -9.82 2.92 20.01
N SER A 204 -8.84 2.30 19.35
CA SER A 204 -7.73 1.64 20.04
C SER A 204 -6.36 2.01 19.48
N ASP A 205 -6.14 1.83 18.18
CA ASP A 205 -4.79 1.83 17.63
C ASP A 205 -4.16 3.23 17.59
N ILE A 206 -4.92 4.26 17.21
CA ILE A 206 -4.43 5.65 17.12
C ILE A 206 -3.83 6.18 18.43
N SER A 207 -4.32 5.74 19.59
CA SER A 207 -3.81 6.17 20.90
C SER A 207 -2.61 5.36 21.38
N ARG A 208 -2.31 4.23 20.70
CA ARG A 208 -1.17 3.37 21.05
C ARG A 208 0.10 3.73 20.29
N VAL A 209 0.00 4.54 19.24
CA VAL A 209 1.15 4.89 18.38
C VAL A 209 2.19 5.73 19.12
N ASP A 210 1.74 6.70 19.93
CA ASP A 210 2.59 7.70 20.59
C ASP A 210 2.13 8.07 22.00
N ASP A 211 1.19 7.30 22.58
CA ASP A 211 0.54 7.54 23.89
C ASP A 211 -0.24 8.86 24.00
N VAL A 212 -0.48 9.54 22.88
CA VAL A 212 -1.32 10.74 22.85
C VAL A 212 -2.79 10.34 22.78
N LYS A 213 -3.58 10.79 23.75
CA LYS A 213 -5.03 10.60 23.71
C LYS A 213 -5.64 11.45 22.61
N ARG A 214 -6.14 10.81 21.57
CA ARG A 214 -6.86 11.46 20.46
C ARG A 214 -8.35 11.30 20.61
N ASN A 215 -9.09 12.31 20.18
CA ASN A 215 -10.55 12.27 20.16
C ASN A 215 -11.04 11.35 19.02
N PRO A 216 -11.73 10.22 19.29
CA PRO A 216 -12.20 9.29 18.27
C PRO A 216 -13.21 9.92 17.30
N LEU A 217 -14.05 10.85 17.77
CA LEU A 217 -15.03 11.53 16.92
C LEU A 217 -14.34 12.46 15.92
N LEU A 218 -13.31 13.19 16.35
CA LEU A 218 -12.51 14.03 15.46
C LEU A 218 -11.76 13.16 14.44
N MET A 219 -11.16 12.05 14.86
CA MET A 219 -10.49 11.12 13.95
C MET A 219 -11.46 10.57 12.89
N ARG A 220 -12.67 10.14 13.29
CA ARG A 220 -13.70 9.70 12.33
C ARG A 220 -14.05 10.79 11.32
N SER A 221 -14.16 12.03 11.77
CA SER A 221 -14.47 13.16 10.89
C SER A 221 -13.35 13.44 9.90
N ILE A 222 -12.09 13.36 10.34
CA ILE A 222 -10.90 13.50 9.47
C ILE A 222 -10.84 12.36 8.45
N ILE A 223 -11.01 11.10 8.88
CA ILE A 223 -11.04 9.93 7.98
C ILE A 223 -12.18 10.08 6.96
N LYS A 224 -13.35 10.56 7.38
CA LYS A 224 -14.49 10.81 6.47
C LYS A 224 -14.18 11.91 5.45
N SER A 225 -13.49 12.98 5.84
CA SER A 225 -13.02 14.01 4.90
C SER A 225 -12.03 13.43 3.90
N LEU A 226 -11.00 12.71 4.36
CA LEU A 226 -10.04 12.03 3.49
C LEU A 226 -10.70 11.03 2.53
N ALA A 227 -11.72 10.30 2.99
CA ALA A 227 -12.48 9.34 2.18
C ALA A 227 -13.21 9.99 0.99
N ARG A 228 -13.68 11.24 1.15
CA ARG A 228 -14.35 12.02 0.09
C ARG A 228 -13.37 12.53 -0.98
N HIS A 229 -12.10 12.60 -0.65
CA HIS A 229 -11.06 13.22 -1.46
C HIS A 229 -9.94 12.25 -1.85
N GLN A 230 -10.27 10.96 -1.93
CA GLN A 230 -9.29 9.95 -2.37
C GLN A 230 -8.76 10.28 -3.78
N GLY A 231 -7.48 10.04 -4.02
CA GLY A 231 -6.84 10.39 -5.28
C GLY A 231 -6.61 11.90 -5.48
N GLY A 232 -6.81 12.72 -4.43
CA GLY A 232 -6.70 14.18 -4.49
C GLY A 232 -5.45 14.73 -3.81
N GLN A 233 -4.94 15.85 -4.34
CA GLN A 233 -3.89 16.67 -3.73
C GLN A 233 -4.51 17.70 -2.77
N ILE A 234 -5.20 17.24 -1.73
CA ILE A 234 -5.92 18.13 -0.82
C ILE A 234 -5.00 18.72 0.26
N PRO A 235 -4.98 20.04 0.43
CA PRO A 235 -4.30 20.66 1.55
C PRO A 235 -5.07 20.41 2.88
N ILE A 236 -4.37 20.53 4.00
CA ILE A 236 -4.97 20.44 5.35
C ILE A 236 -6.12 21.44 5.53
N SER A 237 -6.06 22.60 4.89
CA SER A 237 -7.14 23.60 4.91
C SER A 237 -8.47 23.09 4.32
N THR A 238 -8.44 22.18 3.35
CA THR A 238 -9.67 21.55 2.83
C THR A 238 -10.30 20.65 3.89
N ILE A 239 -9.49 19.82 4.56
CA ILE A 239 -9.96 18.98 5.68
C ILE A 239 -10.54 19.88 6.79
N GLN A 240 -9.85 20.97 7.14
CA GLN A 240 -10.31 21.93 8.14
C GLN A 240 -11.65 22.55 7.76
N SER A 241 -11.84 22.91 6.49
CA SER A 241 -13.12 23.42 5.98
C SER A 241 -14.25 22.38 6.11
N ASP A 242 -13.98 21.13 5.76
CA ASP A 242 -14.95 20.03 5.92
C ASP A 242 -15.37 19.81 7.38
N LEU A 243 -14.45 20.06 8.31
CA LEU A 243 -14.69 19.90 9.75
C LEU A 243 -15.36 21.12 10.40
N SER A 244 -15.38 22.28 9.74
CA SER A 244 -15.76 23.58 10.34
C SER A 244 -17.15 23.60 10.97
N VAL A 245 -18.09 22.82 10.45
CA VAL A 245 -19.47 22.71 10.99
C VAL A 245 -19.51 22.00 12.34
N ASN A 246 -18.71 20.93 12.51
CA ASN A 246 -18.77 20.05 13.67
C ASN A 246 -17.64 20.28 14.68
N ALA A 247 -16.53 20.90 14.24
CA ALA A 247 -15.33 21.14 15.05
C ALA A 247 -14.64 22.46 14.62
N PRO A 248 -15.29 23.61 14.78
CA PRO A 248 -14.81 24.90 14.24
C PRO A 248 -13.49 25.39 14.87
N SER A 249 -13.09 24.86 16.03
CA SER A 249 -11.92 25.30 16.77
C SER A 249 -10.65 24.44 16.53
N VAL A 250 -10.73 23.44 15.62
CA VAL A 250 -9.60 22.55 15.36
C VAL A 250 -8.56 23.27 14.47
N SER A 251 -7.31 23.34 14.95
CA SER A 251 -6.20 23.94 14.21
C SER A 251 -5.71 23.03 13.07
N ALA A 252 -5.06 23.64 12.08
CA ALA A 252 -4.39 22.92 10.99
C ALA A 252 -3.33 21.95 11.53
N ASP A 253 -2.52 22.37 12.51
CA ASP A 253 -1.48 21.54 13.13
C ASP A 253 -2.08 20.29 13.81
N THR A 254 -3.26 20.43 14.46
CA THR A 254 -3.96 19.30 15.05
C THR A 254 -4.40 18.30 13.96
N ILE A 255 -4.95 18.79 12.85
CA ILE A 255 -5.38 17.94 11.74
C ILE A 255 -4.17 17.21 11.13
N GLU A 256 -3.06 17.94 10.95
CA GLU A 256 -1.82 17.36 10.42
C GLU A 256 -1.27 16.25 11.35
N ASP A 257 -1.30 16.46 12.66
CA ASP A 257 -0.92 15.41 13.64
C ASP A 257 -1.79 14.16 13.49
N TYR A 258 -3.11 14.31 13.34
CA TYR A 258 -4.02 13.19 13.13
C TYR A 258 -3.75 12.44 11.81
N VAL A 259 -3.49 13.17 10.73
CA VAL A 259 -3.12 12.58 9.43
C VAL A 259 -1.78 11.83 9.53
N ASN A 260 -0.79 12.42 10.20
CA ASN A 260 0.50 11.78 10.40
C ASN A 260 0.40 10.46 11.19
N VAL A 261 -0.55 10.36 12.15
CA VAL A 261 -0.80 9.11 12.84
C VAL A 261 -1.38 8.05 11.90
N LEU A 262 -2.30 8.42 11.00
CA LEU A 262 -2.82 7.47 10.00
C LEU A 262 -1.69 6.92 9.11
N LYS A 263 -0.70 7.73 8.76
CA LYS A 263 0.50 7.29 8.03
C LYS A 263 1.38 6.35 8.86
N LYS A 264 1.60 6.69 10.15
CA LYS A 264 2.40 5.86 11.08
C LYS A 264 1.83 4.45 11.28
N ILE A 265 0.52 4.27 11.14
CA ILE A 265 -0.15 2.96 11.21
C ILE A 265 -0.44 2.35 9.83
N PHE A 266 0.13 2.92 8.78
CA PHE A 266 -0.03 2.46 7.40
C PHE A 266 -1.49 2.40 6.92
N LEU A 267 -2.35 3.31 7.39
CA LEU A 267 -3.72 3.45 6.91
C LEU A 267 -3.81 4.36 5.70
N GLU A 268 -3.00 5.40 5.68
CA GLU A 268 -2.82 6.36 4.59
C GLU A 268 -1.42 6.24 4.03
N GLU A 269 -1.31 6.22 2.71
CA GLU A 269 -0.05 6.17 1.97
C GLU A 269 -0.08 7.19 0.84
N ASP A 270 0.69 8.27 1.01
CA ASP A 270 0.82 9.29 -0.02
C ASP A 270 1.51 8.75 -1.28
N MET A 271 1.11 9.27 -2.43
CA MET A 271 1.76 9.00 -3.70
C MET A 271 2.52 10.24 -4.15
N PRO A 272 3.87 10.17 -4.19
CA PRO A 272 4.70 11.31 -4.53
C PRO A 272 4.56 11.71 -6.00
N ALA A 273 4.87 12.96 -6.29
CA ALA A 273 4.89 13.46 -7.66
C ALA A 273 6.09 12.91 -8.43
N TRP A 274 5.82 12.44 -9.66
CA TRP A 274 6.86 12.06 -10.61
C TRP A 274 7.41 13.28 -11.34
N ASN A 275 8.72 13.29 -11.57
CA ASN A 275 9.35 14.30 -12.38
C ASN A 275 10.28 13.67 -13.42
N PRO A 276 9.99 13.83 -14.71
CA PRO A 276 10.86 13.36 -15.78
C PRO A 276 12.22 14.05 -15.81
N ASN A 277 12.33 15.23 -15.19
CA ASN A 277 13.57 15.98 -15.15
C ASN A 277 14.23 15.85 -13.77
N LEU A 278 15.23 14.98 -13.63
CA LEU A 278 15.94 14.67 -12.37
C LEU A 278 16.50 15.88 -11.63
N ARG A 279 16.72 17.01 -12.31
CA ARG A 279 17.25 18.25 -11.72
C ARG A 279 16.19 19.32 -11.50
N SER A 280 14.93 19.06 -11.81
CA SER A 280 13.87 20.05 -11.66
C SER A 280 13.47 20.22 -10.18
N LYS A 281 13.48 21.47 -9.74
CA LYS A 281 12.94 21.86 -8.42
C LYS A 281 11.41 21.74 -8.34
N THR A 282 10.72 21.55 -9.46
CA THR A 282 9.25 21.51 -9.53
C THR A 282 8.69 20.26 -8.86
N ALA A 283 9.36 19.10 -8.99
CA ALA A 283 8.92 17.85 -8.34
C ALA A 283 8.87 17.97 -6.81
N ILE A 284 9.82 18.68 -6.20
CA ILE A 284 9.88 18.87 -4.74
C ILE A 284 8.75 19.80 -4.25
N ARG A 285 8.16 20.59 -5.16
CA ARG A 285 7.11 21.58 -4.85
C ARG A 285 5.70 21.11 -5.19
N THR A 286 5.56 19.92 -5.80
CA THR A 286 4.26 19.35 -6.13
C THR A 286 3.79 18.53 -4.92
N SER A 287 2.55 18.78 -4.48
CA SER A 287 1.96 18.06 -3.36
C SER A 287 1.72 16.61 -3.72
N ASP A 288 1.90 15.72 -2.75
CA ASP A 288 1.58 14.31 -2.90
C ASP A 288 0.08 14.11 -3.05
N THR A 289 -0.31 13.05 -3.73
CA THR A 289 -1.70 12.61 -3.82
C THR A 289 -2.00 11.64 -2.67
N ARG A 290 -3.15 11.81 -2.01
CA ARG A 290 -3.50 11.04 -0.82
C ARG A 290 -4.36 9.85 -1.15
N TYR A 291 -3.96 8.68 -0.63
CA TYR A 291 -4.71 7.44 -0.75
C TYR A 291 -4.77 6.70 0.58
N PHE A 292 -5.91 6.11 0.89
CA PHE A 292 -5.90 4.99 1.83
C PHE A 292 -5.23 3.78 1.19
N VAL A 293 -4.65 2.93 2.02
CA VAL A 293 -4.01 1.68 1.54
C VAL A 293 -5.01 0.68 0.95
N ASP A 294 -6.30 0.89 1.18
CA ASP A 294 -7.39 0.06 0.64
C ASP A 294 -8.68 0.88 0.51
N PRO A 295 -9.43 0.79 -0.62
CA PRO A 295 -10.64 1.57 -0.84
C PRO A 295 -11.76 1.27 0.16
N SER A 296 -11.78 0.07 0.74
CA SER A 296 -12.81 -0.32 1.71
C SER A 296 -12.78 0.49 3.01
N ILE A 297 -11.64 1.13 3.32
CA ILE A 297 -11.55 2.08 4.42
C ILE A 297 -12.43 3.30 4.14
N ALA A 298 -12.40 3.80 2.91
CA ALA A 298 -13.24 4.93 2.50
C ALA A 298 -14.72 4.56 2.47
N THR A 299 -15.08 3.40 1.94
CA THR A 299 -16.50 2.96 1.94
C THR A 299 -17.02 2.75 3.35
N ALA A 300 -16.23 2.20 4.27
CA ALA A 300 -16.59 2.07 5.68
C ALA A 300 -16.76 3.44 6.36
N ALA A 301 -15.85 4.39 6.12
CA ALA A 301 -15.91 5.74 6.69
C ALA A 301 -17.11 6.55 6.18
N LEU A 302 -17.44 6.39 4.92
CA LEU A 302 -18.60 7.03 4.28
C LEU A 302 -19.91 6.29 4.54
N GLN A 303 -19.86 5.06 5.04
CA GLN A 303 -21.00 4.16 5.28
C GLN A 303 -21.79 3.89 3.98
N ILE A 304 -21.09 3.70 2.88
CA ILE A 304 -21.68 3.43 1.56
C ILE A 304 -21.56 1.94 1.20
N THR A 305 -22.53 1.51 0.39
CA THR A 305 -22.70 0.13 -0.08
C THR A 305 -22.30 0.00 -1.55
N PRO A 306 -22.19 -1.22 -2.10
CA PRO A 306 -22.02 -1.41 -3.54
C PRO A 306 -23.10 -0.73 -4.39
N ASP A 307 -24.36 -0.74 -3.94
CA ASP A 307 -25.47 -0.08 -4.66
C ASP A 307 -25.28 1.45 -4.69
N ASP A 308 -24.80 2.05 -3.60
CA ASP A 308 -24.50 3.48 -3.56
C ASP A 308 -23.38 3.85 -4.56
N LEU A 309 -22.37 2.98 -4.72
CA LEU A 309 -21.30 3.19 -5.72
C LEU A 309 -21.86 3.13 -7.15
N ILE A 310 -22.73 2.16 -7.45
CA ILE A 310 -23.35 2.03 -8.77
C ILE A 310 -24.22 3.26 -9.08
N ASN A 311 -24.92 3.80 -8.09
CA ASN A 311 -25.75 4.98 -8.23
C ASN A 311 -24.94 6.30 -8.26
N ASN A 312 -23.65 6.27 -7.87
CA ASN A 312 -22.76 7.43 -7.88
C ASN A 312 -21.40 7.07 -8.53
N LEU A 313 -21.40 7.05 -9.87
CA LEU A 313 -20.21 6.66 -10.65
C LEU A 313 -19.01 7.58 -10.43
N GLN A 314 -19.20 8.82 -10.00
CA GLN A 314 -18.11 9.73 -9.66
C GLN A 314 -17.37 9.23 -8.41
N THR A 315 -18.06 8.94 -7.33
CA THR A 315 -17.48 8.35 -6.12
C THR A 315 -16.90 6.98 -6.43
N PHE A 316 -17.58 6.16 -7.23
CA PHE A 316 -17.08 4.87 -7.63
C PHE A 316 -15.74 4.97 -8.38
N GLY A 317 -15.62 5.93 -9.31
CA GLY A 317 -14.37 6.20 -10.04
C GLY A 317 -13.19 6.49 -9.11
N LEU A 318 -13.38 7.38 -8.11
CA LEU A 318 -12.34 7.71 -7.13
C LEU A 318 -11.89 6.50 -6.30
N LEU A 319 -12.84 5.67 -5.86
CA LEU A 319 -12.51 4.50 -5.04
C LEU A 319 -11.97 3.34 -5.90
N PHE A 320 -12.38 3.25 -7.15
CA PHE A 320 -11.75 2.35 -8.12
C PHE A 320 -10.29 2.74 -8.38
N GLU A 321 -10.00 4.02 -8.52
CA GLU A 321 -8.64 4.54 -8.65
C GLU A 321 -7.80 4.16 -7.42
N THR A 322 -8.33 4.34 -6.20
CA THR A 322 -7.66 3.91 -4.97
C THR A 322 -7.34 2.41 -4.99
N MET A 323 -8.26 1.56 -5.48
CA MET A 323 -8.04 0.12 -5.61
C MET A 323 -6.95 -0.18 -6.64
N ALA A 324 -6.99 0.45 -7.81
CA ALA A 324 -6.01 0.25 -8.86
C ALA A 324 -4.60 0.71 -8.42
N VAL A 325 -4.50 1.84 -7.72
CA VAL A 325 -3.23 2.33 -7.15
C VAL A 325 -2.67 1.36 -6.11
N ARG A 326 -3.51 0.79 -5.23
CA ARG A 326 -3.09 -0.28 -4.31
C ARG A 326 -2.46 -1.45 -5.07
N ASP A 327 -3.15 -1.95 -6.10
CA ASP A 327 -2.70 -3.08 -6.89
C ASP A 327 -1.40 -2.75 -7.64
N LEU A 328 -1.33 -1.58 -8.28
CA LEU A 328 -0.11 -1.14 -8.97
C LEU A 328 1.09 -1.02 -8.02
N ARG A 329 0.89 -0.57 -6.78
CA ARG A 329 1.96 -0.53 -5.77
C ARG A 329 2.45 -1.92 -5.41
N VAL A 330 1.52 -2.87 -5.21
CA VAL A 330 1.86 -4.27 -4.94
C VAL A 330 2.64 -4.88 -6.10
N TYR A 331 2.22 -4.62 -7.34
CA TYR A 331 2.89 -5.17 -8.53
C TYR A 331 4.24 -4.49 -8.81
N ALA A 332 4.32 -3.17 -8.65
CA ALA A 332 5.54 -2.42 -8.85
C ALA A 332 6.65 -2.84 -7.87
N ASP A 333 6.30 -3.08 -6.62
CA ASP A 333 7.26 -3.49 -5.60
C ASP A 333 7.97 -4.81 -5.97
N VAL A 334 7.28 -5.77 -6.65
CA VAL A 334 7.87 -7.05 -7.11
C VAL A 334 8.95 -6.87 -8.17
N ILE A 335 8.81 -5.82 -8.97
CA ILE A 335 9.72 -5.53 -10.12
C ILE A 335 10.66 -4.36 -9.83
N ASP A 336 10.96 -4.11 -8.56
CA ASP A 336 11.84 -3.01 -8.10
C ASP A 336 11.41 -1.63 -8.60
N GLY A 337 10.11 -1.39 -8.64
CA GLY A 337 9.49 -0.15 -9.08
C GLY A 337 8.78 0.61 -7.96
N LYS A 338 8.44 1.85 -8.24
CA LYS A 338 7.59 2.70 -7.39
C LYS A 338 6.53 3.39 -8.23
N VAL A 339 5.40 3.69 -7.60
CA VAL A 339 4.27 4.37 -8.23
C VAL A 339 4.26 5.83 -7.80
N TYR A 340 4.12 6.70 -8.79
CA TYR A 340 4.08 8.15 -8.65
C TYR A 340 2.85 8.69 -9.39
N HIS A 341 2.41 9.91 -9.09
CA HIS A 341 1.48 10.65 -9.92
C HIS A 341 2.20 11.73 -10.75
N TYR A 342 1.57 12.20 -11.81
CA TYR A 342 2.07 13.36 -12.54
C TYR A 342 1.00 14.43 -12.68
N ARG A 343 1.38 15.67 -12.41
CA ARG A 343 0.55 16.85 -12.67
C ARG A 343 1.41 18.02 -13.03
N ASP A 344 1.09 18.68 -14.13
CA ASP A 344 1.78 19.92 -14.55
C ASP A 344 0.92 21.19 -14.28
N LYS A 345 1.57 22.34 -14.39
CA LYS A 345 0.92 23.65 -14.21
C LYS A 345 -0.17 23.96 -15.24
N ASN A 346 -0.24 23.22 -16.34
CA ASN A 346 -1.22 23.40 -17.40
C ASN A 346 -2.41 22.43 -17.24
N GLY A 347 -2.48 21.70 -16.13
CA GLY A 347 -3.55 20.77 -15.82
C GLY A 347 -3.46 19.43 -16.57
N LEU A 348 -2.30 19.08 -17.15
CA LEU A 348 -2.07 17.73 -17.66
C LEU A 348 -1.72 16.83 -16.50
N GLU A 349 -2.46 15.74 -16.38
CA GLU A 349 -2.34 14.74 -15.29
C GLU A 349 -2.05 13.37 -15.85
N CYS A 350 -1.47 12.51 -15.03
CA CYS A 350 -1.38 11.07 -15.23
C CYS A 350 -1.60 10.41 -13.86
N ASP A 351 -2.58 9.53 -13.78
CA ASP A 351 -3.05 8.96 -12.52
C ASP A 351 -1.95 8.14 -11.85
N ALA A 352 -1.15 7.38 -12.63
CA ALA A 352 0.01 6.66 -12.11
C ALA A 352 1.18 6.63 -13.11
N VAL A 353 2.38 6.84 -12.61
CA VAL A 353 3.64 6.58 -13.32
C VAL A 353 4.39 5.51 -12.54
N ILE A 354 4.62 4.35 -13.16
CA ILE A 354 5.40 3.28 -12.57
C ILE A 354 6.83 3.46 -13.02
N HIS A 355 7.75 3.69 -12.09
CA HIS A 355 9.15 3.94 -12.39
C HIS A 355 10.03 2.89 -11.72
N LEU A 356 10.78 2.14 -12.52
CA LEU A 356 11.68 1.08 -12.06
C LEU A 356 13.06 1.64 -11.69
N ASN A 357 13.77 0.96 -10.80
CA ASN A 357 15.12 1.32 -10.38
C ASN A 357 16.16 1.33 -11.54
N ASN A 358 15.85 0.66 -12.66
CA ASN A 358 16.67 0.66 -13.87
C ASN A 358 16.40 1.84 -14.83
N GLY A 359 15.53 2.78 -14.43
CA GLY A 359 15.18 3.97 -15.18
C GLY A 359 14.03 3.81 -16.18
N LYS A 360 13.55 2.59 -16.45
CA LYS A 360 12.36 2.37 -17.26
C LYS A 360 11.12 2.88 -16.51
N TYR A 361 10.14 3.40 -17.25
CA TYR A 361 8.87 3.84 -16.68
C TYR A 361 7.70 3.52 -17.59
N GLY A 362 6.51 3.36 -17.02
CA GLY A 362 5.24 3.18 -17.71
C GLY A 362 4.25 4.26 -17.27
N LEU A 363 3.42 4.73 -18.19
CA LEU A 363 2.40 5.74 -17.96
C LEU A 363 1.02 5.08 -17.89
N VAL A 364 0.26 5.39 -16.85
CA VAL A 364 -1.03 4.73 -16.57
C VAL A 364 -2.12 5.77 -16.26
N GLU A 365 -3.25 5.65 -16.93
CA GLU A 365 -4.52 6.29 -16.60
C GLU A 365 -5.49 5.25 -16.05
N ILE A 366 -6.31 5.63 -15.07
CA ILE A 366 -7.26 4.73 -14.41
C ILE A 366 -8.66 5.26 -14.64
N LYS A 367 -9.50 4.49 -15.32
CA LYS A 367 -10.87 4.90 -15.69
C LYS A 367 -11.84 3.77 -15.38
N LEU A 368 -12.96 4.09 -14.76
CA LEU A 368 -13.96 3.06 -14.44
C LEU A 368 -14.44 2.30 -15.68
N GLY A 369 -14.49 2.96 -16.83
CA GLY A 369 -14.85 2.39 -18.13
C GLY A 369 -15.59 3.39 -19.02
N GLY A 370 -15.94 2.93 -20.22
CA GLY A 370 -16.61 3.74 -21.23
C GLY A 370 -15.65 4.37 -22.24
N ASP A 371 -16.01 4.30 -23.53
CA ASP A 371 -15.14 4.69 -24.65
C ASP A 371 -14.63 6.13 -24.53
N ASN A 372 -15.49 7.06 -24.12
CA ASN A 372 -15.12 8.46 -23.98
C ASN A 372 -14.04 8.69 -22.92
N LEU A 373 -14.09 7.96 -21.79
CA LEU A 373 -13.10 8.06 -20.73
C LEU A 373 -11.79 7.38 -21.13
N ILE A 374 -11.87 6.25 -21.81
CA ILE A 374 -10.69 5.56 -22.37
C ILE A 374 -9.99 6.45 -23.40
N ASP A 375 -10.74 7.07 -24.31
CA ASP A 375 -10.21 8.01 -25.29
C ASP A 375 -9.55 9.24 -24.65
N ALA A 376 -10.17 9.79 -23.62
CA ALA A 376 -9.61 10.93 -22.89
C ALA A 376 -8.29 10.53 -22.19
N GLY A 377 -8.27 9.38 -21.52
CA GLY A 377 -7.06 8.85 -20.89
C GLY A 377 -5.92 8.57 -21.90
N ALA A 378 -6.24 7.91 -23.00
CA ALA A 378 -5.26 7.64 -24.05
C ALA A 378 -4.66 8.94 -24.65
N LYS A 379 -5.49 9.96 -24.86
CA LYS A 379 -5.03 11.29 -25.31
C LYS A 379 -4.12 11.96 -24.28
N ALA A 380 -4.44 11.87 -22.98
CA ALA A 380 -3.63 12.42 -21.90
C ALA A 380 -2.25 11.75 -21.87
N LEU A 381 -2.20 10.41 -21.92
CA LEU A 381 -0.96 9.63 -21.95
C LEU A 381 -0.08 9.96 -23.16
N ASN A 382 -0.65 10.03 -24.36
CA ASN A 382 0.08 10.40 -25.58
C ASN A 382 0.60 11.85 -25.51
N LYS A 383 -0.19 12.78 -24.95
CA LYS A 383 0.23 14.16 -24.76
C LYS A 383 1.37 14.27 -23.74
N LEU A 384 1.33 13.47 -22.65
CA LEU A 384 2.41 13.44 -21.67
C LEU A 384 3.67 12.84 -22.29
N ALA A 385 3.57 11.69 -22.95
CA ALA A 385 4.71 11.06 -23.63
C ALA A 385 5.40 12.02 -24.62
N GLY A 386 4.62 12.78 -25.40
CA GLY A 386 5.16 13.78 -26.34
C GLY A 386 5.78 15.02 -25.68
N LYS A 387 5.62 15.22 -24.36
CA LYS A 387 6.28 16.30 -23.59
C LYS A 387 7.59 15.87 -22.93
N ILE A 388 7.81 14.56 -22.80
CA ILE A 388 9.03 14.04 -22.18
C ILE A 388 10.18 14.23 -23.17
N ASP A 389 11.27 14.79 -22.66
CA ASP A 389 12.50 14.97 -23.41
C ASP A 389 13.21 13.61 -23.56
N VAL A 390 13.08 13.01 -24.72
CA VAL A 390 13.65 11.69 -25.03
C VAL A 390 15.18 11.69 -25.08
N ASP A 391 15.81 12.86 -25.22
CA ASP A 391 17.27 12.99 -25.13
C ASP A 391 17.77 12.86 -23.68
N SER A 392 16.90 13.17 -22.72
CA SER A 392 17.20 13.11 -21.29
C SER A 392 16.60 11.88 -20.58
N MET A 393 15.53 11.32 -21.12
CA MET A 393 14.86 10.11 -20.64
C MET A 393 14.44 9.24 -21.83
N GLN A 394 14.45 7.93 -21.64
CA GLN A 394 13.92 7.01 -22.66
C GLN A 394 12.41 7.24 -22.87
N GLU A 395 11.87 6.77 -23.97
CA GLU A 395 10.42 6.69 -24.14
C GLU A 395 9.79 5.80 -23.06
N PRO A 396 8.51 6.03 -22.69
CA PRO A 396 7.82 5.13 -21.76
C PRO A 396 7.79 3.72 -22.33
N ALA A 397 8.11 2.72 -21.51
CA ALA A 397 8.07 1.31 -21.89
C ALA A 397 6.67 0.91 -22.39
N PHE A 398 5.63 1.50 -21.79
CA PHE A 398 4.24 1.36 -22.22
C PHE A 398 3.40 2.56 -21.80
N LYS A 399 2.24 2.69 -22.46
CA LYS A 399 1.15 3.59 -22.07
C LYS A 399 -0.09 2.74 -21.90
N MET A 400 -0.78 2.82 -20.79
CA MET A 400 -1.89 1.93 -20.45
C MET A 400 -3.06 2.70 -19.82
N VAL A 401 -4.26 2.41 -20.28
CA VAL A 401 -5.49 2.77 -19.56
C VAL A 401 -6.01 1.54 -18.84
N ILE A 402 -5.98 1.55 -17.52
CA ILE A 402 -6.63 0.52 -16.69
C ILE A 402 -8.11 0.81 -16.62
N THR A 403 -8.92 -0.20 -16.89
CA THR A 403 -10.38 -0.09 -16.81
C THR A 403 -10.96 -0.98 -15.71
N GLY A 404 -11.98 -0.47 -15.01
CA GLY A 404 -12.78 -1.27 -14.09
C GLY A 404 -13.74 -2.20 -14.83
N LEU A 405 -14.24 -1.72 -15.97
CA LEU A 405 -15.17 -2.42 -16.85
C LEU A 405 -14.51 -2.66 -18.21
N GLY A 406 -14.75 -3.80 -18.77
CA GLY A 406 -14.22 -4.22 -20.05
C GLY A 406 -13.96 -5.72 -20.05
N GLN A 407 -14.20 -6.37 -21.18
CA GLN A 407 -14.05 -7.83 -21.27
C GLN A 407 -12.66 -8.26 -21.76
N TYR A 408 -11.96 -7.38 -22.47
CA TYR A 408 -10.72 -7.76 -23.15
C TYR A 408 -9.63 -6.70 -22.97
N SER A 409 -8.38 -7.16 -22.89
CA SER A 409 -7.21 -6.32 -23.10
C SER A 409 -6.96 -6.18 -24.61
N TYR A 410 -6.58 -4.98 -25.05
CA TYR A 410 -6.24 -4.72 -26.44
C TYR A 410 -5.30 -3.53 -26.56
N ARG A 411 -4.60 -3.46 -27.71
CA ARG A 411 -3.80 -2.31 -28.12
C ARG A 411 -4.59 -1.43 -29.08
N ARG A 412 -4.66 -0.16 -28.77
CA ARG A 412 -5.27 0.87 -29.64
C ARG A 412 -4.34 1.21 -30.81
N SER A 413 -4.91 1.79 -31.86
CA SER A 413 -4.14 2.28 -33.01
C SER A 413 -3.12 3.38 -32.70
N ASP A 414 -3.32 4.11 -31.57
CA ASP A 414 -2.41 5.14 -31.06
C ASP A 414 -1.34 4.57 -30.10
N GLY A 415 -1.22 3.24 -30.03
CA GLY A 415 -0.20 2.53 -29.27
C GLY A 415 -0.47 2.42 -27.75
N VAL A 416 -1.62 2.91 -27.25
CA VAL A 416 -2.01 2.79 -25.86
C VAL A 416 -2.69 1.43 -25.63
N TYR A 417 -2.29 0.72 -24.57
CA TYR A 417 -2.96 -0.49 -24.12
C TYR A 417 -4.21 -0.14 -23.29
N VAL A 418 -5.29 -0.88 -23.48
CA VAL A 418 -6.47 -0.84 -22.63
C VAL A 418 -6.56 -2.18 -21.92
N VAL A 419 -6.51 -2.16 -20.59
CA VAL A 419 -6.39 -3.39 -19.80
C VAL A 419 -7.41 -3.35 -18.64
N PRO A 420 -8.35 -4.30 -18.61
CA PRO A 420 -9.23 -4.47 -17.46
C PRO A 420 -8.40 -4.84 -16.22
N ILE A 421 -8.73 -4.24 -15.07
CA ILE A 421 -8.01 -4.50 -13.81
C ILE A 421 -8.03 -5.99 -13.42
N GLY A 422 -9.10 -6.71 -13.79
CA GLY A 422 -9.24 -8.15 -13.55
C GLY A 422 -8.34 -9.04 -14.42
N SER A 423 -7.43 -8.45 -15.22
CA SER A 423 -6.45 -9.19 -16.03
C SER A 423 -5.00 -8.94 -15.58
N LEU A 424 -4.76 -7.99 -14.67
CA LEU A 424 -3.41 -7.55 -14.28
C LEU A 424 -2.77 -8.47 -13.24
N MET A 425 -1.44 -8.64 -13.36
CA MET A 425 -0.55 -9.25 -12.35
C MET A 425 0.81 -8.51 -12.31
N PRO A 426 1.68 -8.82 -11.33
CA PRO A 426 3.05 -8.31 -11.27
C PRO A 426 3.86 -8.49 -12.54
#